data_f637ed3127dd6e56d2f855212ba63597
#
_entry.id   f637ed3127dd6e56d2f855212ba63597
#
_cell.length_a   1.000
_cell.length_b   1.000
_cell.length_c   1.000
_cell.angle_alpha   90.00
_cell.angle_beta   90.00
_cell.angle_gamma   90.00
#
_symmetry.space_group_name_H-M   'P 1'
#
loop_
_entity.id
_entity.type
_entity.pdbx_description
1 polymer ?
#
loop_
_entity_poly.entity_id
_entity_poly.type
_entity_poly.pdbx_seq_one_letter_code
_entity_poly.pdbx_strand_id
1 'polypeptide(L)'
;MNPGLVVKLRPSGPWRIGPDSGARNRVDVIYHSDSLYSAVTSAMARLGWLEEWLEATARAGSPAVSFSSCFPYLDDITFIVPPRTIWPPVSPSAKAARVRWRSARFVPLTAVQSIQIGRAHV
;
A
#
# COMPACT_ATOMS: atom_id res chain seq x y z
N MET A 1 8.73 15.96 8.93
CA MET A 1 7.76 15.03 8.30
C MET A 1 7.59 15.41 6.85
N ASN A 2 7.82 14.49 5.95
CA ASN A 2 7.64 14.74 4.52
C ASN A 2 6.16 14.62 4.15
N PRO A 3 5.65 15.49 3.26
CA PRO A 3 4.28 15.39 2.82
C PRO A 3 4.05 14.08 2.05
N GLY A 4 2.89 13.49 2.26
CA GLY A 4 2.45 12.32 1.52
C GLY A 4 1.51 12.71 0.38
N LEU A 5 1.55 11.93 -0.68
CA LEU A 5 0.65 12.08 -1.82
C LEU A 5 -0.05 10.75 -2.07
N VAL A 6 -1.35 10.77 -2.16
CA VAL A 6 -2.14 9.60 -2.53
C VAL A 6 -2.37 9.64 -4.04
N VAL A 7 -1.92 8.59 -4.72
CA VAL A 7 -2.08 8.45 -6.17
C VAL A 7 -2.97 7.24 -6.44
N LYS A 8 -4.05 7.46 -7.17
CA LYS A 8 -4.94 6.38 -7.61
C LYS A 8 -4.54 5.95 -9.02
N LEU A 9 -4.19 4.68 -9.15
CA LEU A 9 -3.82 4.08 -10.43
C LEU A 9 -5.02 3.34 -10.98
N ARG A 10 -5.46 3.74 -12.17
CA ARG A 10 -6.61 3.12 -12.85
C ARG A 10 -6.14 2.51 -14.17
N PRO A 11 -6.05 1.18 -14.26
CA PRO A 11 -5.69 0.53 -15.52
C PRO A 11 -6.74 0.78 -16.60
N SER A 12 -6.29 0.97 -17.84
CA SER A 12 -7.20 1.14 -18.98
C SER A 12 -7.70 -0.17 -19.54
N GLY A 13 -7.19 -1.30 -19.05
CA GLY A 13 -7.60 -2.64 -19.49
C GLY A 13 -7.27 -3.67 -18.42
N PRO A 14 -7.48 -4.95 -18.69
CA PRO A 14 -7.16 -6.01 -17.72
C PRO A 14 -5.71 -5.94 -17.26
N TRP A 15 -5.53 -6.10 -15.95
CA TRP A 15 -4.21 -6.02 -15.33
C TRP A 15 -4.03 -7.19 -14.38
N ARG A 16 -2.92 -7.92 -14.58
CA ARG A 16 -2.61 -9.08 -13.77
C ARG A 16 -1.36 -8.79 -12.94
N ILE A 17 -1.46 -9.02 -11.64
CA ILE A 17 -0.31 -8.95 -10.73
C ILE A 17 0.09 -10.37 -10.37
N GLY A 18 1.33 -10.74 -10.71
CA GLY A 18 1.87 -12.03 -10.31
C GLY A 18 2.30 -12.01 -8.84
N PRO A 19 2.19 -13.14 -8.13
CA PRO A 19 2.66 -13.24 -6.75
C PRO A 19 4.19 -13.27 -6.69
N ASP A 20 4.75 -12.92 -5.54
CA ASP A 20 6.20 -12.91 -5.30
C ASP A 20 6.84 -14.30 -5.48
N SER A 21 6.05 -15.36 -5.30
CA SER A 21 6.50 -16.74 -5.53
C SER A 21 6.81 -17.06 -6.99
N GLY A 22 6.41 -16.21 -7.94
CA GLY A 22 6.55 -16.45 -9.36
C GLY A 22 5.58 -17.46 -9.95
N ALA A 23 4.58 -17.91 -9.19
CA ALA A 23 3.59 -18.87 -9.65
C ALA A 23 2.73 -18.27 -10.77
N ARG A 24 2.69 -18.94 -11.94
CA ARG A 24 1.99 -18.43 -13.13
C ARG A 24 0.48 -18.59 -13.07
N ASN A 25 -0.03 -19.51 -12.23
CA ASN A 25 -1.44 -19.81 -12.10
C ASN A 25 -2.14 -19.04 -10.98
N ARG A 26 -1.44 -18.10 -10.36
CA ARG A 26 -1.99 -17.27 -9.28
C ARG A 26 -1.87 -15.80 -9.62
N VAL A 27 -2.72 -15.01 -9.01
CA VAL A 27 -2.67 -13.55 -9.10
C VAL A 27 -2.64 -12.97 -7.70
N ASP A 28 -1.98 -11.84 -7.54
CA ASP A 28 -2.02 -11.07 -6.31
C ASP A 28 -3.01 -9.91 -6.44
N VAL A 29 -3.44 -9.39 -5.30
CA VAL A 29 -4.32 -8.22 -5.22
C VAL A 29 -3.57 -6.99 -4.72
N ILE A 30 -2.32 -7.16 -4.31
CA ILE A 30 -1.43 -6.07 -3.88
C ILE A 30 -0.30 -5.95 -4.90
N TYR A 31 -0.10 -4.77 -5.43
CA TYR A 31 1.08 -4.48 -6.24
C TYR A 31 2.14 -3.93 -5.30
N HIS A 32 3.15 -4.76 -4.99
CA HIS A 32 4.14 -4.44 -3.98
C HIS A 32 5.04 -3.26 -4.39
N SER A 33 5.52 -2.53 -3.39
CA SER A 33 6.29 -1.30 -3.60
C SER A 33 7.56 -1.50 -4.41
N ASP A 34 8.24 -2.63 -4.25
CA ASP A 34 9.43 -2.95 -5.02
C ASP A 34 9.11 -3.19 -6.51
N SER A 35 7.99 -3.84 -6.80
CA SER A 35 7.51 -4.03 -8.17
C SER A 35 7.10 -2.70 -8.79
N LEU A 36 6.44 -1.84 -8.03
CA LEU A 36 6.09 -0.49 -8.48
C LEU A 36 7.36 0.33 -8.78
N TYR A 37 8.34 0.28 -7.88
CA TYR A 37 9.60 0.97 -8.10
C TYR A 37 10.30 0.48 -9.37
N SER A 38 10.32 -0.83 -9.60
CA SER A 38 10.90 -1.41 -10.83
C SER A 38 10.18 -0.94 -12.08
N ALA A 39 8.85 -0.88 -12.04
CA ALA A 39 8.05 -0.42 -13.18
C ALA A 39 8.31 1.06 -13.48
N VAL A 40 8.37 1.91 -12.46
CA VAL A 40 8.68 3.33 -12.61
C VAL A 40 10.10 3.52 -13.13
N THR A 41 11.06 2.76 -12.61
CA THR A 41 12.46 2.81 -13.06
C THR A 41 12.58 2.44 -14.54
N SER A 42 11.86 1.41 -14.99
CA SER A 42 11.81 1.04 -16.41
C SER A 42 11.21 2.14 -17.27
N ALA A 43 10.16 2.80 -16.79
CA ALA A 43 9.54 3.93 -17.49
C ALA A 43 10.51 5.11 -17.57
N MET A 44 11.23 5.41 -16.50
CA MET A 44 12.23 6.48 -16.48
C MET A 44 13.36 6.20 -17.46
N ALA A 45 13.79 4.95 -17.59
CA ALA A 45 14.78 4.56 -18.57
C ALA A 45 14.31 4.85 -20.01
N ARG A 46 13.05 4.54 -20.31
CA ARG A 46 12.45 4.80 -21.62
C ARG A 46 12.35 6.30 -21.92
N LEU A 47 12.14 7.11 -20.88
CA LEU A 47 12.03 8.55 -21.00
C LEU A 47 13.39 9.26 -21.03
N GLY A 48 14.48 8.52 -20.82
CA GLY A 48 15.83 9.10 -20.79
C GLY A 48 16.20 9.70 -19.42
N TRP A 49 15.50 9.36 -18.35
CA TRP A 49 15.69 9.92 -17.02
C TRP A 49 16.26 8.93 -16.01
N LEU A 50 16.81 7.80 -16.47
CA LEU A 50 17.23 6.71 -15.58
C LEU A 50 18.28 7.17 -14.56
N GLU A 51 19.34 7.85 -15.01
CA GLU A 51 20.44 8.24 -14.11
C GLU A 51 19.96 9.22 -13.05
N GLU A 52 19.20 10.23 -13.44
CA GLU A 52 18.64 11.21 -12.50
C GLU A 52 17.69 10.55 -11.51
N TRP A 53 16.90 9.59 -11.97
CA TRP A 53 16.00 8.84 -11.13
C TRP A 53 16.75 7.99 -10.10
N LEU A 54 17.77 7.26 -10.52
CA LEU A 54 18.57 6.43 -9.61
C LEU A 54 19.34 7.29 -8.60
N GLU A 55 19.89 8.42 -9.01
CA GLU A 55 20.56 9.35 -8.11
C GLU A 55 19.59 9.92 -7.06
N ALA A 56 18.34 10.18 -7.45
CA ALA A 56 17.33 10.75 -6.55
C ALA A 56 16.73 9.70 -5.59
N THR A 57 16.85 8.42 -5.90
CA THR A 57 16.18 7.34 -5.14
C THR A 57 17.17 6.31 -4.60
N ALA A 58 17.57 5.35 -5.42
CA ALA A 58 18.34 4.19 -4.97
C ALA A 58 19.74 4.55 -4.45
N ARG A 59 20.39 5.56 -5.04
CA ARG A 59 21.75 5.98 -4.66
C ARG A 59 21.77 7.09 -3.63
N ALA A 60 20.61 7.70 -3.34
CA ALA A 60 20.54 8.79 -2.38
C ALA A 60 20.59 8.27 -0.94
N GLY A 61 21.26 9.00 -0.05
CA GLY A 61 21.20 8.73 1.39
C GLY A 61 19.82 8.99 1.98
N SER A 62 19.07 9.93 1.37
CA SER A 62 17.68 10.21 1.69
C SER A 62 16.91 10.30 0.38
N PRO A 63 16.08 9.31 0.03
CA PRO A 63 15.38 9.32 -1.24
C PRO A 63 14.44 10.52 -1.38
N ALA A 64 14.38 11.09 -2.58
CA ALA A 64 13.47 12.19 -2.89
C ALA A 64 12.01 11.75 -2.83
N VAL A 65 11.75 10.46 -3.12
CA VAL A 65 10.41 9.87 -3.06
C VAL A 65 10.52 8.42 -2.63
N SER A 66 9.51 7.96 -1.88
CA SER A 66 9.34 6.56 -1.50
C SER A 66 7.93 6.13 -1.83
N PHE A 67 7.76 4.89 -2.25
CA PHE A 67 6.46 4.33 -2.60
C PHE A 67 5.99 3.37 -1.51
N SER A 68 4.72 3.44 -1.18
CA SER A 68 4.05 2.33 -0.52
C SER A 68 3.68 1.27 -1.54
N SER A 69 3.29 0.09 -1.07
CA SER A 69 2.59 -0.86 -1.92
C SER A 69 1.24 -0.29 -2.35
N CYS A 70 0.73 -0.76 -3.49
CA CYS A 70 -0.57 -0.34 -4.00
C CYS A 70 -1.66 -1.23 -3.40
N PHE A 71 -2.62 -0.61 -2.74
CA PHE A 71 -3.75 -1.30 -2.14
C PHE A 71 -5.02 -1.03 -2.96
N PRO A 72 -6.01 -1.92 -2.91
CA PRO A 72 -7.23 -1.73 -3.67
C PRO A 72 -8.03 -0.52 -3.17
N TYR A 73 -8.79 0.09 -4.07
CA TYR A 73 -9.84 1.03 -3.70
C TYR A 73 -11.11 0.70 -4.48
N LEU A 74 -12.24 1.03 -3.91
CA LEU A 74 -13.55 0.85 -4.53
C LEU A 74 -14.36 2.12 -4.31
N ASP A 75 -14.74 2.78 -5.38
CA ASP A 75 -15.41 4.08 -5.34
C ASP A 75 -14.58 5.07 -4.49
N ASP A 76 -15.13 5.60 -3.41
CA ASP A 76 -14.44 6.54 -2.53
C ASP A 76 -13.73 5.87 -1.35
N ILE A 77 -13.79 4.53 -1.27
CA ILE A 77 -13.22 3.78 -0.16
C ILE A 77 -11.81 3.33 -0.51
N THR A 78 -10.83 3.83 0.22
CA THR A 78 -9.43 3.39 0.16
C THR A 78 -9.19 2.33 1.22
N PHE A 79 -8.64 1.19 0.81
CA PHE A 79 -8.33 0.08 1.70
C PHE A 79 -6.84 0.00 1.97
N ILE A 80 -6.49 -0.50 3.15
CA ILE A 80 -5.11 -0.82 3.52
C ILE A 80 -5.07 -2.17 4.23
N VAL A 81 -3.88 -2.73 4.34
CA VAL A 81 -3.65 -3.89 5.19
C VAL A 81 -3.70 -3.44 6.64
N PRO A 82 -4.45 -4.12 7.52
CA PRO A 82 -4.57 -3.70 8.92
C PRO A 82 -3.21 -3.66 9.62
N PRO A 83 -2.82 -2.53 10.23
CA PRO A 83 -1.59 -2.45 11.01
C PRO A 83 -1.69 -3.35 12.25
N ARG A 84 -0.73 -4.23 12.45
CA ARG A 84 -0.73 -5.21 13.54
C ARG A 84 -0.71 -4.57 14.93
N THR A 85 -0.15 -3.38 15.04
CA THR A 85 0.00 -2.67 16.32
C THR A 85 -1.31 -2.10 16.85
N ILE A 86 -2.27 -1.82 15.98
CA ILE A 86 -3.55 -1.22 16.35
C ILE A 86 -4.76 -2.06 15.95
N TRP A 87 -4.55 -3.16 15.26
CA TRP A 87 -5.60 -4.03 14.76
C TRP A 87 -5.46 -5.44 15.36
N PRO A 88 -6.52 -6.10 15.86
CA PRO A 88 -7.90 -5.59 15.91
C PRO A 88 -8.12 -4.54 17.01
N PRO A 89 -9.19 -3.72 16.89
CA PRO A 89 -9.51 -2.75 17.92
C PRO A 89 -9.78 -3.41 19.27
N VAL A 90 -9.40 -2.74 20.35
CA VAL A 90 -9.65 -3.22 21.72
C VAL A 90 -10.94 -2.60 22.24
N SER A 91 -12.05 -3.33 22.09
CA SER A 91 -13.35 -2.93 22.60
C SER A 91 -14.17 -4.19 22.90
N PRO A 92 -15.21 -4.12 23.73
CA PRO A 92 -16.06 -5.30 24.01
C PRO A 92 -16.69 -5.89 22.75
N SER A 93 -17.19 -5.05 21.85
CA SER A 93 -17.75 -5.51 20.57
C SER A 93 -16.70 -6.10 19.64
N ALA A 94 -15.51 -5.53 19.60
CA ALA A 94 -14.40 -6.06 18.81
C ALA A 94 -13.91 -7.40 19.36
N LYS A 95 -13.89 -7.59 20.69
CA LYS A 95 -13.53 -8.87 21.29
C LYS A 95 -14.50 -9.98 20.91
N ALA A 96 -15.80 -9.69 20.89
CA ALA A 96 -16.82 -10.64 20.47
C ALA A 96 -16.69 -11.04 19.00
N ALA A 97 -16.19 -10.13 18.15
CA ALA A 97 -16.01 -10.36 16.73
C ALA A 97 -14.55 -10.63 16.35
N ARG A 98 -13.70 -11.02 17.30
CA ARG A 98 -12.25 -11.11 17.16
C ARG A 98 -11.78 -11.96 15.96
N VAL A 99 -12.47 -13.07 15.68
CA VAL A 99 -12.10 -13.94 14.57
C VAL A 99 -12.27 -13.20 13.23
N ARG A 100 -13.37 -12.47 13.07
CA ARG A 100 -13.62 -11.68 11.85
C ARG A 100 -12.59 -10.56 11.68
N TRP A 101 -12.27 -9.86 12.77
CA TRP A 101 -11.30 -8.77 12.74
C TRP A 101 -9.91 -9.27 12.35
N ARG A 102 -9.50 -10.42 12.90
CA ARG A 102 -8.19 -11.00 12.62
C ARG A 102 -8.08 -11.52 11.20
N SER A 103 -9.16 -12.01 10.62
CA SER A 103 -9.16 -12.54 9.25
C SER A 103 -9.32 -11.44 8.19
N ALA A 104 -9.57 -10.20 8.59
CA ALA A 104 -9.70 -9.10 7.65
C ALA A 104 -8.38 -8.85 6.94
N ARG A 105 -8.37 -9.03 5.63
CA ARG A 105 -7.20 -8.82 4.78
C ARG A 105 -7.00 -7.35 4.45
N PHE A 106 -8.10 -6.64 4.23
CA PHE A 106 -8.12 -5.21 3.96
C PHE A 106 -9.16 -4.55 4.84
N VAL A 107 -8.86 -3.33 5.27
CA VAL A 107 -9.79 -2.51 6.06
C VAL A 107 -9.80 -1.11 5.47
N PRO A 108 -10.92 -0.37 5.59
CA PRO A 108 -10.95 1.02 5.16
C PRO A 108 -9.92 1.85 5.91
N LEU A 109 -9.20 2.70 5.19
CA LEU A 109 -8.22 3.61 5.79
C LEU A 109 -8.86 4.48 6.88
N THR A 110 -10.10 4.92 6.69
CA THR A 110 -10.84 5.73 7.65
C THR A 110 -11.05 5.02 8.99
N ALA A 111 -11.25 3.69 8.97
CA ALA A 111 -11.37 2.90 10.19
C ALA A 111 -10.07 2.91 11.01
N VAL A 112 -8.93 2.76 10.33
CA VAL A 112 -7.61 2.82 10.99
C VAL A 112 -7.33 4.21 11.54
N GLN A 113 -7.64 5.25 10.80
CA GLN A 113 -7.47 6.63 11.24
C GLN A 113 -8.31 6.92 12.49
N SER A 114 -9.56 6.44 12.53
CA SER A 114 -10.43 6.58 13.70
C SER A 114 -9.84 5.92 14.94
N ILE A 115 -9.27 4.72 14.81
CA ILE A 115 -8.63 4.02 15.92
C ILE A 115 -7.41 4.80 16.42
N GLN A 116 -6.58 5.32 15.52
CA GLN A 116 -5.41 6.12 15.87
C GLN A 116 -5.82 7.40 16.63
N ILE A 117 -6.84 8.10 16.15
CA ILE A 117 -7.36 9.31 16.80
C ILE A 117 -7.89 8.96 18.20
N GLY A 118 -8.67 7.87 18.32
CA GLY A 118 -9.16 7.40 19.61
C GLY A 118 -8.04 7.10 20.59
N ARG A 119 -6.96 6.50 20.17
CA ARG A 119 -5.78 6.24 21.00
C ARG A 119 -5.05 7.51 21.43
N ALA A 120 -4.99 8.51 20.55
CA ALA A 120 -4.32 9.77 20.85
C ALA A 120 -5.05 10.58 21.93
N HIS A 121 -6.35 10.34 22.14
CA HIS A 121 -7.18 11.05 23.10
C HIS A 121 -7.39 10.29 24.41
N VAL A 122 -6.79 9.15 24.57
CA VAL A 122 -6.92 8.33 25.81
C VAL A 122 -5.85 8.66 26.85
#